data_c8f9059f1053dac7d1230a03a6dd1ac9
#
_entry.id   c8f9059f1053dac7d1230a03a6dd1ac9
#
_cell.length_a   1.000
_cell.length_b   1.000
_cell.length_c   1.000
_cell.angle_alpha   90.00
_cell.angle_beta   90.00
_cell.angle_gamma   90.00
#
_symmetry.space_group_name_H-M   'P 1'
#
loop_
_entity.id
_entity.type
_entity.pdbx_description
1 polymer ?
#
loop_
_entity_poly.entity_id
_entity_poly.type
_entity_poly.pdbx_seq_one_letter_code
_entity_poly.pdbx_strand_id
1 'polypeptide(L)'
;MFLSGFLNNYRDSEMPLEDITQAYTSWVQEHRYMILERLKPVRDSPKAATMFDKETIAVKSAKRGNDVYSQRVLSRFRMFERLLPDLNAVYFDRGRMQTRVLFVTLTYDTNIRSRHQAWKSISKEYNFFMYKMRRVFGSISSARTFESFENGYPHGHAVLLFNDFTFELGEYINKRGRRD
;
A
#
# COMPACT_ATOMS: atom_id res chain seq x y z
N MET A 1 11.45 -6.39 17.41
CA MET A 1 11.86 -5.01 17.05
C MET A 1 11.06 -4.60 15.81
N PHE A 2 10.45 -3.41 15.81
CA PHE A 2 9.73 -2.87 14.64
C PHE A 2 10.70 -2.20 13.68
N LEU A 3 10.32 -2.02 12.41
CA LEU A 3 11.12 -1.34 11.40
C LEU A 3 11.59 0.05 11.87
N SER A 4 10.73 0.78 12.60
CA SER A 4 11.10 2.07 13.21
C SER A 4 12.26 1.96 14.18
N GLY A 5 12.32 0.88 14.97
CA GLY A 5 13.43 0.65 15.88
C GLY A 5 14.74 0.31 15.16
N PHE A 6 14.65 -0.43 14.03
CA PHE A 6 15.83 -0.66 13.19
C PHE A 6 16.34 0.65 12.58
N LEU A 7 15.44 1.44 11.96
CA LEU A 7 15.82 2.68 11.30
C LEU A 7 16.37 3.73 12.28
N ASN A 8 15.87 3.78 13.52
CA ASN A 8 16.38 4.71 14.52
C ASN A 8 17.85 4.45 14.89
N ASN A 9 18.32 3.19 14.81
CA ASN A 9 19.72 2.85 15.08
C ASN A 9 20.68 3.39 14.01
N TYR A 10 20.18 3.68 12.81
CA TYR A 10 20.99 4.12 11.67
C TYR A 10 20.64 5.52 11.17
N ARG A 11 19.67 6.18 11.83
CA ARG A 11 19.13 7.48 11.39
C ARG A 11 20.21 8.58 11.28
N ASP A 12 21.11 8.57 12.22
CA ASP A 12 22.17 9.58 12.34
C ASP A 12 23.58 8.96 12.12
N SER A 13 23.64 7.77 11.52
CA SER A 13 24.90 7.10 11.24
C SER A 13 25.48 7.59 9.93
N GLU A 14 26.81 7.76 9.91
CA GLU A 14 27.60 8.03 8.70
C GLU A 14 27.86 6.76 7.86
N MET A 15 27.17 5.64 8.18
CA MET A 15 27.33 4.38 7.47
C MET A 15 26.91 4.49 6.00
N PRO A 16 27.68 3.90 5.08
CA PRO A 16 27.29 3.77 3.68
C PRO A 16 25.94 3.08 3.52
N LEU A 17 25.16 3.47 2.52
CA LEU A 17 23.82 2.92 2.24
C LEU A 17 23.86 1.39 2.01
N GLU A 18 24.96 0.88 1.44
CA GLU A 18 25.17 -0.54 1.20
C GLU A 18 25.22 -1.33 2.51
N ASP A 19 25.94 -0.82 3.51
CA ASP A 19 26.06 -1.44 4.83
C ASP A 19 24.74 -1.42 5.59
N ILE A 20 23.97 -0.32 5.50
CA ILE A 20 22.62 -0.22 6.06
C ILE A 20 21.69 -1.23 5.38
N THR A 21 21.80 -1.41 4.07
CA THR A 21 21.00 -2.37 3.30
C THR A 21 21.33 -3.80 3.70
N GLN A 22 22.61 -4.11 3.88
CA GLN A 22 23.06 -5.42 4.34
C GLN A 22 22.58 -5.70 5.78
N ALA A 23 22.74 -4.74 6.68
CA ALA A 23 22.24 -4.83 8.05
C ALA A 23 20.73 -5.05 8.10
N TYR A 24 19.95 -4.35 7.24
CA TYR A 24 18.52 -4.55 7.12
C TYR A 24 18.16 -5.94 6.64
N THR A 25 18.88 -6.46 5.63
CA THR A 25 18.65 -7.80 5.09
C THR A 25 18.90 -8.86 6.16
N SER A 26 20.00 -8.75 6.91
CA SER A 26 20.32 -9.64 8.04
C SER A 26 19.23 -9.57 9.11
N TRP A 27 18.81 -8.37 9.51
CA TRP A 27 17.72 -8.18 10.46
C TRP A 27 16.38 -8.80 10.01
N VAL A 28 16.04 -8.73 8.72
CA VAL A 28 14.84 -9.37 8.16
C VAL A 28 14.95 -10.89 8.29
N GLN A 29 16.12 -11.47 8.05
CA GLN A 29 16.35 -12.91 8.15
C GLN A 29 16.31 -13.41 9.60
N GLU A 30 16.98 -12.72 10.51
CA GLU A 30 17.02 -13.06 11.94
C GLU A 30 15.63 -13.05 12.58
N HIS A 31 14.77 -12.14 12.15
CA HIS A 31 13.43 -11.96 12.71
C HIS A 31 12.32 -12.56 11.84
N ARG A 32 12.57 -13.72 11.23
CA ARG A 32 11.60 -14.43 10.39
C ARG A 32 10.33 -14.85 11.15
N TYR A 33 10.49 -15.12 12.45
CA TYR A 33 9.41 -15.57 13.29
C TYR A 33 9.21 -14.63 14.46
N MET A 34 7.95 -14.48 14.87
CA MET A 34 7.57 -13.85 16.13
C MET A 34 7.01 -14.92 17.02
N ILE A 35 7.41 -14.90 18.29
CA ILE A 35 6.84 -15.75 19.33
C ILE A 35 5.67 -14.99 19.94
N LEU A 36 4.48 -15.59 19.88
CA LEU A 36 3.26 -15.04 20.45
C LEU A 36 2.72 -16.00 21.50
N GLU A 37 2.28 -15.48 22.61
CA GLU A 37 1.46 -16.21 23.58
C GLU A 37 -0.01 -16.00 23.24
N ARG A 38 -0.76 -17.08 23.14
CA ARG A 38 -2.22 -17.03 23.01
C ARG A 38 -2.90 -17.85 24.10
N LEU A 39 -4.09 -17.44 24.46
CA LEU A 39 -4.94 -18.20 25.35
C LEU A 39 -5.70 -19.26 24.53
N LYS A 40 -5.61 -20.52 24.96
CA LYS A 40 -6.33 -21.64 24.37
C LYS A 40 -7.35 -22.17 25.38
N PRO A 41 -8.61 -22.32 25.00
CA PRO A 41 -9.60 -22.92 25.91
C PRO A 41 -9.23 -24.37 26.21
N VAL A 42 -9.28 -24.75 27.48
CA VAL A 42 -9.07 -26.12 27.94
C VAL A 42 -10.32 -26.94 27.65
N ARG A 43 -10.25 -27.85 26.66
CA ARG A 43 -11.42 -28.56 26.12
C ARG A 43 -11.97 -29.67 27.06
N ASP A 44 -11.12 -30.22 27.92
CA ASP A 44 -11.42 -31.45 28.67
C ASP A 44 -11.81 -31.20 30.16
N SER A 45 -12.17 -29.96 30.51
CA SER A 45 -12.58 -29.62 31.86
C SER A 45 -14.09 -29.37 31.94
N PRO A 46 -14.78 -29.85 33.00
CA PRO A 46 -16.18 -29.48 33.24
C PRO A 46 -16.40 -27.97 33.37
N LYS A 47 -15.32 -27.20 33.64
CA LYS A 47 -15.30 -25.74 33.71
C LYS A 47 -14.63 -25.10 32.49
N ALA A 48 -14.61 -25.82 31.37
CA ALA A 48 -13.88 -25.40 30.14
C ALA A 48 -14.21 -23.98 29.62
N ALA A 49 -15.42 -23.53 29.91
CA ALA A 49 -15.84 -22.18 29.47
C ALA A 49 -15.07 -21.02 30.15
N THR A 50 -14.35 -21.29 31.24
CA THR A 50 -13.65 -20.25 32.03
C THR A 50 -12.16 -20.52 32.21
N MET A 51 -11.64 -21.67 31.75
CA MET A 51 -10.23 -22.03 31.87
C MET A 51 -9.50 -21.90 30.56
N PHE A 52 -8.40 -21.15 30.58
CA PHE A 52 -7.53 -20.95 29.44
C PHE A 52 -6.08 -21.27 29.80
N ASP A 53 -5.44 -22.06 28.97
CA ASP A 53 -4.00 -22.28 29.04
C ASP A 53 -3.27 -21.31 28.10
N LYS A 54 -2.04 -20.96 28.49
CA LYS A 54 -1.13 -20.22 27.61
C LYS A 54 -0.44 -21.17 26.65
N GLU A 55 -0.59 -20.93 25.38
CA GLU A 55 0.13 -21.63 24.32
C GLU A 55 1.11 -20.66 23.64
N THR A 56 2.35 -21.09 23.53
CA THR A 56 3.37 -20.33 22.77
C THR A 56 3.40 -20.80 21.33
N ILE A 57 3.18 -19.89 20.41
CA ILE A 57 3.20 -20.18 18.97
C ILE A 57 4.25 -19.33 18.27
N ALA A 58 4.97 -19.95 17.32
CA ALA A 58 5.85 -19.23 16.40
C ALA A 58 5.08 -18.87 15.13
N VAL A 59 4.98 -17.59 14.86
CA VAL A 59 4.27 -17.07 13.67
C VAL A 59 5.27 -16.43 12.73
N LYS A 60 5.19 -16.75 11.44
CA LYS A 60 6.02 -16.08 10.43
C LYS A 60 5.72 -14.58 10.42
N SER A 61 6.75 -13.78 10.65
CA SER A 61 6.62 -12.33 10.64
C SER A 61 6.58 -11.79 9.21
N ALA A 62 5.63 -10.90 8.93
CA ALA A 62 5.59 -10.18 7.66
C ALA A 62 6.41 -8.90 7.79
N LYS A 63 7.63 -8.89 7.25
CA LYS A 63 8.50 -7.72 7.17
C LYS A 63 8.74 -7.35 5.72
N ARG A 64 8.83 -6.06 5.45
CA ARG A 64 9.14 -5.55 4.12
C ARG A 64 10.43 -6.22 3.62
N GLY A 65 10.40 -6.82 2.43
CA GLY A 65 11.53 -7.54 1.84
C GLY A 65 11.57 -9.05 2.11
N ASN A 66 10.66 -9.62 2.93
CA ASN A 66 10.57 -11.06 3.07
C ASN A 66 9.41 -11.66 2.26
N ASP A 67 9.48 -12.99 2.05
CA ASP A 67 8.50 -13.76 1.28
C ASP A 67 7.08 -13.64 1.80
N VAL A 68 6.90 -13.66 3.13
CA VAL A 68 5.58 -13.53 3.79
C VAL A 68 4.95 -12.17 3.51
N TYR A 69 5.75 -11.11 3.53
CA TYR A 69 5.29 -9.77 3.17
C TYR A 69 4.88 -9.70 1.70
N SER A 70 5.73 -10.20 0.81
CA SER A 70 5.46 -10.21 -0.63
C SER A 70 4.19 -10.99 -0.97
N GLN A 71 4.00 -12.17 -0.38
CA GLN A 71 2.78 -12.96 -0.55
C GLN A 71 1.53 -12.22 -0.03
N ARG A 72 1.62 -11.53 1.11
CA ARG A 72 0.51 -10.72 1.63
C ARG A 72 0.18 -9.54 0.73
N VAL A 73 1.19 -8.89 0.16
CA VAL A 73 0.98 -7.82 -0.82
C VAL A 73 0.31 -8.38 -2.06
N LEU A 74 0.86 -9.42 -2.67
CA LEU A 74 0.29 -10.08 -3.86
C LEU A 74 -1.14 -10.56 -3.63
N SER A 75 -1.45 -11.13 -2.46
CA SER A 75 -2.80 -11.59 -2.15
C SER A 75 -3.84 -10.47 -2.16
N ARG A 76 -3.45 -9.24 -1.82
CA ARG A 76 -4.34 -8.07 -1.90
C ARG A 76 -4.63 -7.65 -3.34
N PHE A 77 -3.70 -7.93 -4.26
CA PHE A 77 -3.88 -7.61 -5.67
C PHE A 77 -4.59 -8.72 -6.46
N ARG A 78 -4.74 -9.94 -5.91
CA ARG A 78 -5.46 -11.04 -6.58
C ARG A 78 -6.91 -10.70 -6.98
N MET A 79 -7.57 -9.84 -6.21
CA MET A 79 -8.91 -9.36 -6.59
C MET A 79 -8.87 -8.53 -7.87
N PHE A 80 -7.86 -7.66 -8.01
CA PHE A 80 -7.67 -6.88 -9.23
C PHE A 80 -7.29 -7.76 -10.41
N GLU A 81 -6.43 -8.76 -10.23
CA GLU A 81 -6.07 -9.74 -11.29
C GLU A 81 -7.29 -10.51 -11.80
N ARG A 82 -8.20 -10.89 -10.91
CA ARG A 82 -9.45 -11.57 -11.31
C ARG A 82 -10.44 -10.65 -12.02
N LEU A 83 -10.40 -9.36 -11.71
CA LEU A 83 -11.26 -8.34 -12.32
C LEU A 83 -10.66 -7.79 -13.62
N LEU A 84 -9.33 -7.94 -13.84
CA LEU A 84 -8.67 -7.43 -15.04
C LEU A 84 -9.25 -7.94 -16.36
N PRO A 85 -9.66 -9.21 -16.54
CA PRO A 85 -10.31 -9.67 -17.76
C PRO A 85 -11.69 -9.03 -17.99
N ASP A 86 -12.44 -8.75 -16.91
CA ASP A 86 -13.77 -8.12 -16.95
C ASP A 86 -13.70 -6.60 -16.90
N LEU A 87 -12.57 -6.06 -16.44
CA LEU A 87 -12.22 -4.66 -16.51
C LEU A 87 -11.71 -4.35 -17.92
N ASN A 88 -12.63 -4.34 -18.90
CA ASN A 88 -12.39 -3.54 -20.08
C ASN A 88 -12.13 -2.11 -19.61
N ALA A 89 -10.86 -1.79 -19.33
CA ALA A 89 -10.46 -0.46 -18.86
C ALA A 89 -10.93 0.62 -19.81
N VAL A 90 -11.12 0.24 -21.09
CA VAL A 90 -11.67 1.07 -22.15
C VAL A 90 -12.76 0.28 -22.87
N TYR A 91 -13.92 0.87 -23.02
CA TYR A 91 -15.03 0.29 -23.79
C TYR A 91 -15.73 1.37 -24.62
N PHE A 92 -16.47 0.93 -25.66
CA PHE A 92 -17.25 1.84 -26.50
C PHE A 92 -18.72 1.84 -26.07
N ASP A 93 -19.23 3.04 -25.83
CA ASP A 93 -20.67 3.27 -25.67
C ASP A 93 -21.11 4.35 -26.63
N ARG A 94 -22.08 4.03 -27.49
CA ARG A 94 -22.63 4.93 -28.51
C ARG A 94 -21.57 5.61 -29.39
N GLY A 95 -20.50 4.87 -29.71
CA GLY A 95 -19.39 5.37 -30.55
C GLY A 95 -18.38 6.24 -29.79
N ARG A 96 -18.51 6.38 -28.47
CA ARG A 96 -17.56 7.12 -27.63
C ARG A 96 -16.72 6.14 -26.80
N MET A 97 -15.45 6.43 -26.74
CA MET A 97 -14.51 5.68 -25.90
C MET A 97 -14.68 6.12 -24.44
N GLN A 98 -14.84 5.17 -23.54
CA GLN A 98 -15.09 5.42 -22.12
C GLN A 98 -14.21 4.56 -21.25
N THR A 99 -13.95 4.99 -20.03
CA THR A 99 -13.25 4.19 -19.01
C THR A 99 -13.87 4.39 -17.63
N ARG A 100 -13.78 3.35 -16.80
CA ARG A 100 -14.04 3.40 -15.36
C ARG A 100 -12.78 3.40 -14.52
N VAL A 101 -11.62 3.26 -15.15
CA VAL A 101 -10.34 3.12 -14.45
C VAL A 101 -9.50 4.35 -14.71
N LEU A 102 -9.01 4.95 -13.63
CA LEU A 102 -8.01 6.02 -13.71
C LEU A 102 -6.74 5.60 -12.97
N PHE A 103 -5.60 5.88 -13.59
CA PHE A 103 -4.30 5.89 -12.92
C PHE A 103 -4.01 7.32 -12.46
N VAL A 104 -3.81 7.50 -11.16
CA VAL A 104 -3.60 8.82 -10.56
C VAL A 104 -2.23 8.87 -9.91
N THR A 105 -1.50 9.92 -10.20
CA THR A 105 -0.23 10.24 -9.57
C THR A 105 -0.39 11.50 -8.71
N LEU A 106 -0.08 11.38 -7.41
CA LEU A 106 -0.16 12.47 -6.45
C LEU A 106 1.26 12.87 -6.02
N THR A 107 1.57 14.14 -6.15
CA THR A 107 2.86 14.72 -5.78
C THR A 107 2.67 15.84 -4.75
N TYR A 108 3.74 16.13 -4.01
CA TYR A 108 3.77 17.30 -3.13
C TYR A 108 4.40 18.51 -3.79
N ASP A 109 3.88 19.68 -3.48
CA ASP A 109 4.60 20.93 -3.72
C ASP A 109 5.74 21.05 -2.70
N THR A 110 6.95 20.98 -3.21
CA THR A 110 8.19 21.00 -2.41
C THR A 110 8.44 22.36 -1.72
N ASN A 111 7.77 23.41 -2.18
CA ASN A 111 7.90 24.76 -1.61
C ASN A 111 7.02 24.94 -0.34
N ILE A 112 6.00 24.10 -0.18
CA ILE A 112 5.02 24.26 0.90
C ILE A 112 5.37 23.43 2.13
N ARG A 113 6.00 22.25 1.94
CA ARG A 113 6.26 21.31 3.04
C ARG A 113 7.65 20.69 2.98
N SER A 114 8.22 20.42 4.15
CA SER A 114 9.44 19.63 4.24
C SER A 114 9.17 18.15 3.91
N ARG A 115 10.20 17.41 3.47
CA ARG A 115 10.13 15.97 3.18
C ARG A 115 9.54 15.16 4.34
N HIS A 116 9.98 15.45 5.56
CA HIS A 116 9.49 14.74 6.75
C HIS A 116 7.98 14.96 6.97
N GLN A 117 7.51 16.21 6.83
CA GLN A 117 6.08 16.53 6.94
C GLN A 117 5.26 15.85 5.83
N ALA A 118 5.77 15.83 4.60
CA ALA A 118 5.13 15.19 3.47
C ALA A 118 4.95 13.68 3.73
N TRP A 119 5.99 12.97 4.15
CA TRP A 119 5.90 11.55 4.50
C TRP A 119 4.95 11.27 5.67
N LYS A 120 4.91 12.16 6.66
CA LYS A 120 4.01 12.01 7.81
C LYS A 120 2.55 12.19 7.43
N SER A 121 2.26 13.03 6.42
CA SER A 121 0.89 13.41 6.08
C SER A 121 0.29 12.66 4.88
N ILE A 122 1.10 12.06 3.99
CA ILE A 122 0.64 11.52 2.70
C ILE A 122 -0.56 10.56 2.81
N SER A 123 -0.55 9.64 3.78
CA SER A 123 -1.67 8.71 3.96
C SER A 123 -2.97 9.40 4.35
N LYS A 124 -2.88 10.42 5.21
CA LYS A 124 -4.05 11.21 5.66
C LYS A 124 -4.62 12.02 4.49
N GLU A 125 -3.76 12.64 3.71
CA GLU A 125 -4.15 13.45 2.56
C GLU A 125 -4.73 12.61 1.44
N TYR A 126 -4.16 11.44 1.18
CA TYR A 126 -4.76 10.48 0.25
C TYR A 126 -6.16 10.05 0.71
N ASN A 127 -6.35 9.74 1.98
CA ASN A 127 -7.66 9.35 2.50
C ASN A 127 -8.68 10.50 2.36
N PHE A 128 -8.25 11.75 2.57
CA PHE A 128 -9.09 12.92 2.36
C PHE A 128 -9.44 13.15 0.88
N PHE A 129 -8.47 12.96 -0.03
CA PHE A 129 -8.69 12.96 -1.46
C PHE A 129 -9.75 11.91 -1.84
N MET A 130 -9.59 10.65 -1.39
CA MET A 130 -10.55 9.58 -1.67
C MET A 130 -11.93 9.84 -1.07
N TYR A 131 -12.00 10.45 0.10
CA TYR A 131 -13.28 10.88 0.67
C TYR A 131 -14.00 11.87 -0.24
N LYS A 132 -13.31 12.89 -0.75
CA LYS A 132 -13.90 13.86 -1.70
C LYS A 132 -14.31 13.19 -3.01
N MET A 133 -13.45 12.32 -3.55
CA MET A 133 -13.75 11.61 -4.80
C MET A 133 -15.02 10.76 -4.66
N ARG A 134 -15.17 10.01 -3.56
CA ARG A 134 -16.37 9.20 -3.32
C ARG A 134 -17.64 10.04 -3.14
N ARG A 135 -17.55 11.24 -2.60
CA ARG A 135 -18.70 12.15 -2.49
C ARG A 135 -19.22 12.63 -3.86
N VAL A 136 -18.33 12.75 -4.84
CA VAL A 136 -18.67 13.25 -6.18
C VAL A 136 -19.06 12.10 -7.11
N PHE A 137 -18.33 10.99 -7.07
CA PHE A 137 -18.42 9.93 -8.08
C PHE A 137 -19.00 8.61 -7.55
N GLY A 138 -19.45 8.56 -6.30
CA GLY A 138 -20.01 7.35 -5.70
C GLY A 138 -18.95 6.36 -5.23
N SER A 139 -19.22 5.06 -5.40
CA SER A 139 -18.37 3.99 -4.93
C SER A 139 -17.08 3.86 -5.76
N ILE A 140 -15.92 3.89 -5.10
CA ILE A 140 -14.60 3.78 -5.73
C ILE A 140 -13.78 2.75 -5.01
N SER A 141 -13.36 1.70 -5.74
CA SER A 141 -12.34 0.75 -5.30
C SER A 141 -10.96 1.30 -5.66
N SER A 142 -9.97 1.13 -4.79
CA SER A 142 -8.63 1.68 -5.05
C SER A 142 -7.51 0.78 -4.57
N ALA A 143 -6.44 0.70 -5.35
CA ALA A 143 -5.13 0.20 -4.94
C ALA A 143 -4.11 1.33 -5.02
N ARG A 144 -3.23 1.43 -4.02
CA ARG A 144 -2.24 2.51 -3.96
C ARG A 144 -0.88 2.01 -3.48
N THR A 145 0.15 2.71 -3.92
CA THR A 145 1.51 2.63 -3.37
C THR A 145 2.06 4.02 -3.12
N PHE A 146 3.00 4.13 -2.18
CA PHE A 146 3.78 5.34 -1.95
C PHE A 146 5.25 5.00 -2.09
N GLU A 147 5.95 5.77 -2.85
CA GLU A 147 7.37 5.64 -3.08
C GLU A 147 8.09 6.98 -2.94
N SER A 148 9.40 6.94 -2.83
CA SER A 148 10.23 8.14 -2.79
C SER A 148 10.56 8.56 -4.21
N PHE A 149 10.37 9.83 -4.52
CA PHE A 149 10.91 10.44 -5.71
C PHE A 149 12.42 10.72 -5.54
N GLU A 150 13.15 11.04 -6.60
CA GLU A 150 14.60 11.32 -6.56
C GLU A 150 14.99 12.39 -5.53
N ASN A 151 14.16 13.39 -5.34
CA ASN A 151 14.35 14.45 -4.34
C ASN A 151 13.96 14.03 -2.91
N GLY A 152 13.58 12.76 -2.69
CA GLY A 152 13.20 12.21 -1.40
C GLY A 152 11.77 12.52 -0.94
N TYR A 153 10.96 13.25 -1.73
CA TYR A 153 9.56 13.49 -1.42
C TYR A 153 8.69 12.27 -1.73
N PRO A 154 7.60 12.05 -0.97
CA PRO A 154 6.68 10.97 -1.26
C PRO A 154 5.91 11.22 -2.55
N HIS A 155 5.76 10.17 -3.31
CA HIS A 155 5.02 10.09 -4.55
C HIS A 155 3.96 9.01 -4.40
N GLY A 156 2.72 9.33 -4.68
CA GLY A 156 1.61 8.39 -4.54
C GLY A 156 1.08 7.97 -5.89
N HIS A 157 1.07 6.66 -6.17
CA HIS A 157 0.40 6.10 -7.33
C HIS A 157 -0.85 5.35 -6.88
N ALA A 158 -1.95 5.57 -7.57
CA ALA A 158 -3.20 4.86 -7.29
C ALA A 158 -3.91 4.48 -8.59
N VAL A 159 -4.43 3.26 -8.61
CA VAL A 159 -5.43 2.81 -9.58
C VAL A 159 -6.78 2.95 -8.92
N LEU A 160 -7.68 3.69 -9.54
CA LEU A 160 -9.04 3.95 -9.07
C LEU A 160 -10.02 3.29 -10.03
N LEU A 161 -10.89 2.42 -9.51
CA LEU A 161 -12.01 1.84 -10.24
C LEU A 161 -13.31 2.47 -9.76
N PHE A 162 -13.98 3.18 -10.62
CA PHE A 162 -15.26 3.84 -10.37
C PHE A 162 -16.42 2.87 -10.67
N ASN A 163 -17.17 2.47 -9.64
CA ASN A 163 -18.24 1.51 -9.82
C ASN A 163 -19.49 2.14 -10.43
N ASP A 164 -19.72 3.42 -10.11
CA ASP A 164 -20.96 4.14 -10.45
C ASP A 164 -20.74 5.23 -11.50
N PHE A 165 -19.53 5.41 -12.00
CA PHE A 165 -19.21 6.53 -12.89
C PHE A 165 -18.26 6.10 -14.02
N THR A 166 -18.43 6.73 -15.20
CA THR A 166 -17.59 6.54 -16.37
C THR A 166 -17.06 7.87 -16.88
N PHE A 167 -15.85 7.86 -17.38
CA PHE A 167 -15.19 9.01 -18.00
C PHE A 167 -15.15 8.83 -19.51
N GLU A 168 -15.52 9.85 -20.26
CA GLU A 168 -15.27 9.88 -21.69
C GLU A 168 -13.77 10.13 -21.94
N LEU A 169 -13.17 9.34 -22.82
CA LEU A 169 -11.80 9.53 -23.25
C LEU A 169 -11.79 10.40 -24.51
N GLY A 170 -11.12 11.52 -24.41
CA GLY A 170 -10.87 12.42 -25.53
C GLY A 170 -9.40 12.32 -25.99
N GLU A 171 -9.13 12.67 -27.21
CA GLU A 171 -7.76 12.87 -27.67
C GLU A 171 -7.14 14.08 -26.94
N TYR A 172 -5.99 13.85 -26.32
CA TYR A 172 -5.21 14.92 -25.73
C TYR A 172 -4.08 15.34 -26.68
N ILE A 173 -4.07 16.60 -27.04
CA ILE A 173 -2.96 17.18 -27.79
C ILE A 173 -2.07 17.92 -26.78
N ASN A 174 -0.90 17.38 -26.53
CA ASN A 174 0.05 18.01 -25.62
C ASN A 174 0.58 19.34 -26.19
N LYS A 175 1.22 20.17 -25.33
CA LYS A 175 1.77 21.48 -25.74
C LYS A 175 2.80 21.41 -26.88
N ARG A 176 3.30 20.23 -27.25
CA ARG A 176 4.21 19.97 -28.34
C ARG A 176 3.51 19.49 -29.63
N GLY A 177 2.15 19.50 -29.65
CA GLY A 177 1.35 19.07 -30.78
C GLY A 177 1.34 17.55 -31.04
N ARG A 178 1.79 16.74 -30.07
CA ARG A 178 1.71 15.27 -30.16
C ARG A 178 0.38 14.80 -29.60
N ARG A 179 -0.24 13.81 -30.25
CA ARG A 179 -1.39 13.07 -29.73
C ARG A 179 -0.85 12.00 -28.78
N ASP A 180 -1.34 11.95 -27.57
CA ASP A 180 -1.06 10.93 -26.56
C ASP A 180 -2.30 10.08 -26.31
#